data_d94134a5b0bf4d9ced5c8c7982af8e6f
#
_entry.id   d94134a5b0bf4d9ced5c8c7982af8e6f
#
_cell.length_a   1.000
_cell.length_b   1.000
_cell.length_c   1.000
_cell.angle_alpha   90.00
_cell.angle_beta   90.00
_cell.angle_gamma   90.00
#
_symmetry.space_group_name_H-M   'P 1'
#
loop_
_entity.id
_entity.type
_entity.pdbx_description
1 polymer ?
#
loop_
_entity_poly.entity_id
_entity_poly.type
_entity_poly.pdbx_seq_one_letter_code
_entity_poly.pdbx_strand_id
1 'polypeptide(L)'
;MPDTPDGGSLPADRWTCTPTAVDLVITRAPAELGGVVVLASADGGDVTLYDGLDAGSGRKLGTFKGAANVSNPIGLPKPVYCGRGIYVDVGASITEVDVIWRPLAQAAES
;
A
#
# COMPACT_ATOMS: atom_id res chain seq x y z
N MET A 1 -21.14 -17.61 11.73
CA MET A 1 -20.62 -17.20 11.67
C MET A 1 -20.04 -17.21 11.37
N PRO A 2 -19.73 -17.00 11.29
CA PRO A 2 -19.04 -16.80 11.16
C PRO A 2 -18.36 -16.34 11.09
N ASP A 3 -17.99 -16.17 10.93
CA ASP A 3 -17.27 -15.64 10.81
C ASP A 3 -16.92 -14.78 11.18
N THR A 4 -16.99 -14.68 11.68
CA THR A 4 -16.56 -13.71 12.04
C THR A 4 -15.25 -13.60 12.12
N PRO A 5 -14.78 -12.89 11.77
CA PRO A 5 -13.53 -12.71 11.67
C PRO A 5 -12.95 -12.39 12.79
N ASP A 6 -12.67 -12.85 13.22
CA ASP A 6 -12.25 -12.56 14.14
C ASP A 6 -11.25 -11.81 14.14
N GLY A 7 -11.20 -11.08 14.20
CA GLY A 7 -10.29 -10.13 14.32
C GLY A 7 -8.89 -10.49 14.33
N GLY A 8 -8.59 -11.59 14.44
CA GLY A 8 -7.22 -11.96 14.57
C GLY A 8 -6.46 -11.98 13.28
N SER A 9 -7.10 -12.16 12.18
CA SER A 9 -6.38 -12.20 10.93
C SER A 9 -7.22 -11.66 9.81
N LEU A 10 -6.53 -11.16 8.79
CA LEU A 10 -7.21 -10.63 7.63
C LEU A 10 -7.49 -11.77 6.68
N PRO A 11 -8.71 -11.86 6.17
CA PRO A 11 -8.98 -12.79 5.10
C PRO A 11 -8.15 -12.43 3.88
N ALA A 12 -7.60 -13.42 3.21
CA ALA A 12 -6.73 -13.16 2.08
C ALA A 12 -7.44 -12.49 0.91
N ASP A 13 -8.74 -12.63 0.81
CA ASP A 13 -9.46 -12.03 -0.31
C ASP A 13 -9.99 -10.65 0.02
N ARG A 14 -9.68 -10.11 1.17
CA ARG A 14 -10.16 -8.79 1.54
C ARG A 14 -9.12 -7.73 1.37
N TRP A 15 -9.56 -6.59 0.89
CA TRP A 15 -8.70 -5.44 0.77
C TRP A 15 -8.62 -4.72 2.11
N THR A 16 -7.45 -4.21 2.40
CA THR A 16 -7.24 -3.42 3.60
C THR A 16 -6.58 -2.11 3.22
N CYS A 17 -6.69 -1.14 4.09
CA CYS A 17 -6.16 0.18 3.86
C CYS A 17 -5.25 0.55 5.03
N THR A 18 -3.98 0.79 4.74
CA THR A 18 -3.01 1.13 5.78
C THR A 18 -2.53 2.55 5.59
N PRO A 19 -2.84 3.46 6.52
CA PRO A 19 -2.39 4.84 6.40
C PRO A 19 -1.00 5.02 6.99
N THR A 20 -0.22 5.91 6.40
CA THR A 20 1.05 6.29 6.99
C THR A 20 1.45 7.68 6.52
N ALA A 21 2.23 8.35 7.32
CA ALA A 21 2.81 9.64 6.96
C ALA A 21 4.33 9.55 6.87
N VAL A 22 4.88 8.37 7.07
CA VAL A 22 6.33 8.15 7.06
C VAL A 22 6.62 6.90 6.26
N ASP A 23 7.87 6.73 5.86
CA ASP A 23 8.29 5.52 5.16
C ASP A 23 7.95 4.30 6.01
N LEU A 24 7.40 3.29 5.40
CA LEU A 24 6.90 2.15 6.15
C LEU A 24 6.87 0.89 5.30
N VAL A 25 7.22 -0.24 5.92
CA VAL A 25 6.97 -1.53 5.32
C VAL A 25 5.52 -1.87 5.64
N ILE A 26 4.68 -1.90 4.62
CA ILE A 26 3.26 -2.18 4.79
C ILE A 26 3.04 -3.66 5.10
N THR A 27 3.71 -4.52 4.40
CA THR A 27 3.65 -5.96 4.65
C THR A 27 4.96 -6.59 4.20
N ARG A 28 5.36 -7.65 4.87
CA ARG A 28 6.56 -8.39 4.53
C ARG A 28 6.25 -9.68 3.77
N ALA A 29 4.99 -9.95 3.58
CA ALA A 29 4.56 -11.18 2.92
C ALA A 29 4.04 -10.86 1.52
N PRO A 30 3.94 -11.84 0.64
CA PRO A 30 3.37 -11.61 -0.68
C PRO A 30 1.97 -11.00 -0.59
N ALA A 31 1.72 -10.04 -1.44
CA ALA A 31 0.49 -9.28 -1.40
C ALA A 31 0.16 -8.73 -2.78
N GLU A 32 -1.00 -8.11 -2.89
CA GLU A 32 -1.35 -7.36 -4.08
C GLU A 32 -1.64 -5.92 -3.69
N LEU A 33 -1.19 -5.01 -4.54
CA LEU A 33 -1.42 -3.58 -4.36
C LEU A 33 -2.60 -3.19 -5.26
N GLY A 34 -3.62 -2.57 -4.67
CA GLY A 34 -4.80 -2.14 -5.42
C GLY A 34 -4.84 -0.65 -5.70
N GLY A 35 -4.16 0.12 -4.91
CA GLY A 35 -4.16 1.57 -5.13
C GLY A 35 -3.64 2.33 -3.94
N VAL A 36 -3.67 3.63 -4.04
CA VAL A 36 -3.26 4.52 -2.97
C VAL A 36 -4.16 5.74 -2.95
N VAL A 37 -4.27 6.36 -1.79
CA VAL A 37 -4.85 7.69 -1.69
C VAL A 37 -3.76 8.59 -1.15
N VAL A 38 -3.39 9.61 -1.89
CA VAL A 38 -2.31 10.50 -1.52
C VAL A 38 -2.89 11.84 -1.10
N LEU A 39 -2.59 12.26 0.14
CA LEU A 39 -2.96 13.57 0.61
C LEU A 39 -1.69 14.38 0.78
N ALA A 40 -1.50 15.36 -0.06
CA ALA A 40 -0.32 16.21 -0.03
C ALA A 40 -0.61 17.51 0.70
N SER A 41 0.42 18.15 1.16
CA SER A 41 0.31 19.45 1.78
C SER A 41 0.22 20.55 0.72
N ALA A 42 0.37 21.80 1.12
CA ALA A 42 0.21 22.94 0.23
C ALA A 42 1.12 22.94 -0.99
N ASP A 43 2.24 22.22 -0.92
CA ASP A 43 3.16 22.19 -2.06
C ASP A 43 2.93 21.04 -3.02
N GLY A 44 2.00 20.16 -2.72
CA GLY A 44 1.88 18.91 -3.45
C GLY A 44 3.01 17.97 -3.10
N GLY A 45 2.98 16.76 -3.58
CA GLY A 45 4.05 15.82 -3.28
C GLY A 45 3.83 14.49 -3.95
N ASP A 46 4.74 13.56 -3.71
CA ASP A 46 4.62 12.24 -4.31
C ASP A 46 5.02 11.14 -3.34
N VAL A 47 4.61 9.93 -3.66
CA VAL A 47 4.86 8.74 -2.89
C VAL A 47 5.31 7.66 -3.86
N THR A 48 6.35 6.93 -3.52
CA THR A 48 6.82 5.84 -4.36
C THR A 48 6.64 4.52 -3.62
N LEU A 49 6.12 3.52 -4.29
CA LEU A 49 5.94 2.21 -3.72
C LEU A 49 6.86 1.20 -4.36
N TYR A 50 7.29 0.23 -3.55
CA TYR A 50 8.23 -0.79 -3.99
C TYR A 50 7.73 -2.18 -3.60
N ASP A 51 7.98 -3.16 -4.47
CA ASP A 51 7.81 -4.57 -4.14
C ASP A 51 9.09 -5.01 -3.45
N GLY A 52 9.07 -4.98 -2.15
CA GLY A 52 10.24 -5.29 -1.36
C GLY A 52 10.10 -4.70 0.04
N LEU A 53 11.21 -4.63 0.75
CA LEU A 53 11.23 -4.17 2.12
C LEU A 53 11.94 -2.83 2.28
N ASP A 54 12.51 -2.30 1.22
CA ASP A 54 13.11 -0.97 1.22
C ASP A 54 13.26 -0.47 -0.21
N ALA A 55 13.63 0.78 -0.36
CA ALA A 55 13.77 1.38 -1.68
C ALA A 55 15.01 0.89 -2.41
N GLY A 56 16.03 0.48 -1.68
CA GLY A 56 17.30 0.12 -2.31
C GLY A 56 17.27 -1.21 -3.01
N SER A 57 16.55 -2.18 -2.47
CA SER A 57 16.52 -3.52 -3.03
C SER A 57 15.15 -3.87 -3.61
N GLY A 58 14.16 -3.04 -3.42
CA GLY A 58 12.82 -3.34 -3.91
C GLY A 58 12.66 -2.99 -5.38
N ARG A 59 11.71 -3.65 -6.01
CA ARG A 59 11.36 -3.31 -7.39
C ARG A 59 10.33 -2.18 -7.35
N LYS A 60 10.61 -1.10 -8.03
CA LYS A 60 9.73 0.05 -8.02
C LYS A 60 8.40 -0.29 -8.67
N LEU A 61 7.31 -0.05 -7.97
CA LEU A 61 5.98 -0.26 -8.49
C LEU A 61 5.43 0.98 -9.18
N GLY A 62 5.76 2.14 -8.68
CA GLY A 62 5.32 3.39 -9.29
C GLY A 62 5.45 4.56 -8.34
N THR A 63 5.38 5.74 -8.90
CA THR A 63 5.36 6.99 -8.15
C THR A 63 3.98 7.63 -8.36
N PHE A 64 3.33 7.96 -7.25
CA PHE A 64 1.96 8.48 -7.27
C PHE A 64 1.96 9.89 -6.72
N LYS A 65 1.38 10.81 -7.46
CA LYS A 65 1.43 12.21 -7.09
C LYS A 65 0.12 12.70 -6.51
N GLY A 66 0.22 13.61 -5.55
CA GLY A 66 -0.94 14.25 -4.98
C GLY A 66 -0.95 15.74 -5.27
N ALA A 67 -2.10 16.26 -5.60
CA ALA A 67 -2.27 17.69 -5.74
C ALA A 67 -2.33 18.32 -4.37
N ALA A 68 -1.99 19.60 -4.29
CA ALA A 68 -1.92 20.29 -3.02
C ALA A 68 -3.25 20.30 -2.29
N ASN A 69 -3.21 19.94 -1.02
CA ASN A 69 -4.34 20.05 -0.11
C ASN A 69 -5.60 19.27 -0.48
N VAL A 70 -5.50 18.25 -1.31
CA VAL A 70 -6.65 17.43 -1.64
C VAL A 70 -6.25 15.97 -1.59
N SER A 71 -7.18 15.12 -1.23
CA SER A 71 -6.98 13.68 -1.28
C SER A 71 -7.08 13.26 -2.74
N ASN A 72 -6.09 12.50 -3.19
CA ASN A 72 -6.03 12.06 -4.57
C ASN A 72 -6.04 10.54 -4.62
N PRO A 73 -7.21 9.94 -4.81
CA PRO A 73 -7.26 8.48 -4.90
C PRO A 73 -6.77 8.00 -6.26
N ILE A 74 -5.92 6.99 -6.24
CA ILE A 74 -5.38 6.42 -7.45
C ILE A 74 -5.61 4.94 -7.41
N GLY A 75 -6.56 4.46 -8.19
CA GLY A 75 -6.81 3.04 -8.31
C GLY A 75 -6.00 2.45 -9.45
N LEU A 76 -5.47 1.26 -9.26
CA LEU A 76 -4.77 0.59 -10.32
C LEU A 76 -5.77 -0.17 -11.18
N PRO A 77 -5.59 -0.20 -12.51
CA PRO A 77 -6.54 -0.91 -13.37
C PRO A 77 -6.63 -2.39 -13.02
N LYS A 78 -5.52 -2.95 -12.56
CA LYS A 78 -5.48 -4.32 -12.07
C LYS A 78 -4.56 -4.35 -10.88
N PRO A 79 -4.85 -5.20 -9.90
CA PRO A 79 -3.94 -5.31 -8.77
C PRO A 79 -2.56 -5.75 -9.21
N VAL A 80 -1.55 -5.24 -8.54
CA VAL A 80 -0.16 -5.56 -8.86
C VAL A 80 0.40 -6.51 -7.84
N TYR A 81 0.94 -7.63 -8.32
CA TYR A 81 1.53 -8.63 -7.44
C TYR A 81 2.83 -8.10 -6.85
N CYS A 82 2.96 -8.25 -5.55
CA CYS A 82 4.14 -7.84 -4.81
C CYS A 82 4.64 -9.06 -4.04
N GLY A 83 5.54 -9.80 -4.63
CA GLY A 83 5.98 -11.08 -4.06
C GLY A 83 6.91 -10.95 -2.88
N ARG A 84 7.50 -9.79 -2.66
CA ARG A 84 8.46 -9.58 -1.60
C ARG A 84 7.93 -8.69 -0.49
N GLY A 85 6.76 -8.15 -0.66
CA GLY A 85 6.17 -7.24 0.31
C GLY A 85 5.85 -5.91 -0.33
N ILE A 86 5.43 -4.95 0.48
CA ILE A 86 5.14 -3.61 0.00
C ILE A 86 5.83 -2.60 0.91
N TYR A 87 6.65 -1.77 0.33
CA TYR A 87 7.32 -0.68 1.04
C TYR A 87 6.87 0.64 0.45
N VAL A 88 6.54 1.60 1.29
CA VAL A 88 6.16 2.93 0.85
C VAL A 88 7.24 3.93 1.23
N ASP A 89 7.68 4.70 0.24
CA ASP A 89 8.66 5.77 0.43
C ASP A 89 7.89 7.08 0.28
N VAL A 90 7.68 7.75 1.40
CA VAL A 90 6.88 8.95 1.44
C VAL A 90 7.76 10.15 1.13
N GLY A 91 7.44 10.84 0.07
CA GLY A 91 8.21 12.02 -0.33
C GLY A 91 7.92 13.22 0.55
N ALA A 92 8.58 14.31 0.23
CA ALA A 92 8.37 15.55 0.95
C ALA A 92 6.96 16.06 0.69
N SER A 93 6.44 16.82 1.60
CA SER A 93 5.14 17.49 1.47
C SER A 93 3.95 16.54 1.39
N ILE A 94 4.09 15.35 1.93
CA ILE A 94 2.97 14.41 2.04
C ILE A 94 2.44 14.44 3.45
N THR A 95 1.14 14.66 3.58
CA THR A 95 0.48 14.65 4.88
C THR A 95 0.13 13.22 5.26
N GLU A 96 -0.34 12.45 4.30
CA GLU A 96 -0.72 11.07 4.56
C GLU A 96 -0.85 10.32 3.24
N VAL A 97 -0.53 9.04 3.25
CA VAL A 97 -0.85 8.16 2.14
C VAL A 97 -1.55 6.95 2.72
N ASP A 98 -2.64 6.52 2.07
CA ASP A 98 -3.33 5.32 2.46
C ASP A 98 -3.04 4.28 1.38
N VAL A 99 -2.47 3.15 1.78
CA VAL A 99 -2.10 2.10 0.84
C VAL A 99 -3.19 1.04 0.86
N ILE A 100 -3.78 0.76 -0.28
CA ILE A 100 -4.85 -0.21 -0.41
C ILE A 100 -4.27 -1.49 -0.95
N TRP A 101 -4.31 -2.55 -0.17
CA TRP A 101 -3.64 -3.79 -0.51
C TRP A 101 -4.39 -4.97 0.10
N ARG A 102 -4.03 -6.17 -0.32
CA ARG A 102 -4.56 -7.37 0.33
C ARG A 102 -3.47 -8.43 0.37
N PRO A 103 -3.46 -9.25 1.42
CA PRO A 103 -2.52 -10.35 1.46
C PRO A 103 -2.95 -11.41 0.46
N LEU A 104 -1.98 -12.16 -0.07
CA LEU A 104 -2.32 -13.26 -0.95
C LEU A 104 -2.55 -14.51 -0.11
N ALA A 105 -3.49 -15.31 -0.54
CA ALA A 105 -3.71 -16.56 0.13
C ALA A 105 -2.45 -17.38 0.03
N GLN A 106 -2.02 -17.91 1.16
CA GLN A 106 -0.87 -18.73 1.16
C GLN A 106 -1.26 -20.09 0.70
N ALA A 107 -0.61 -20.57 -0.31
CA ALA A 107 -0.88 -21.92 -0.71
C ALA A 107 -0.68 -22.84 0.41
N ALA A 108 0.19 -22.48 1.20
CA ALA A 108 0.39 -23.29 2.31
C ALA A 108 -0.61 -23.30 3.21
N GLU A 109 -1.30 -22.32 3.18
CA GLU A 109 -2.12 -22.34 4.06
C GLU A 109 -2.88 -23.09 3.77
N SER A 110 -2.78 -23.32 2.84
CA SER A 110 -3.65 -24.17 2.61
C SER A 110 -3.41 -25.23 3.00
#